data_309b8b61650e6cfb3de71b075c71b06b
#
_entry.id   309b8b61650e6cfb3de71b075c71b06b
#
_cell.length_a   1.000
_cell.length_b   1.000
_cell.length_c   1.000
_cell.angle_alpha   90.00
_cell.angle_beta   90.00
_cell.angle_gamma   90.00
#
_symmetry.space_group_name_H-M   'P 1'
#
loop_
_entity.id
_entity.type
_entity.pdbx_description
1 polymer ?
#
loop_
_entity_poly.entity_id
_entity_poly.type
_entity_poly.pdbx_seq_one_letter_code
_entity_poly.pdbx_strand_id
1 'polypeptide(L)'
;MKFSSPYQNKTFKSIWFKHFQPEGVVLAQEFITGVEFCKSRTALLWTNVGGTNTKGVSYGVNPKGDLGPLKNKVLLIHDVPDLQAPDARSIHGLRFKKVPQYPGFLCDFGACTSLEDYMARQISKRTGSKLRNYRNRLHREHKVDYRMVWGDISFEEYETLFEQFHSLLLKRFEDKQIVNNNLDPSEWQFYRAVTFPMLKDKEAGMFVTYIEGRPVAITLLNFSGNRAFDVIRVFDIAFSKYRIGTLSLMEQIAWCIGNKFKILDFSKGFYEYKKQWSNSSYMFDYHIWYDSRNLKSNLLARTLALKFILKFWARKYNLQETVHKIRYRFRRKS
;
A
#
# COMPACT_ATOMS: atom_id res chain seq x y z
N MET A 1 -21.77 0.20 -1.81
CA MET A 1 -20.82 0.39 -2.93
C MET A 1 -19.81 -0.72 -2.91
N LYS A 2 -19.68 -1.53 -3.96
CA LYS A 2 -18.56 -2.47 -4.07
C LYS A 2 -17.28 -1.65 -4.16
N PHE A 3 -16.37 -1.87 -3.25
CA PHE A 3 -15.06 -1.22 -3.26
C PHE A 3 -14.25 -1.81 -4.42
N SER A 4 -13.92 -0.98 -5.38
CA SER A 4 -12.97 -1.33 -6.44
C SER A 4 -11.57 -0.95 -5.95
N SER A 5 -10.68 -1.92 -5.88
CA SER A 5 -9.29 -1.68 -5.51
C SER A 5 -8.46 -1.41 -6.76
N PRO A 6 -7.59 -0.40 -6.80
CA PRO A 6 -6.70 -0.16 -7.94
C PRO A 6 -5.75 -1.32 -8.20
N TYR A 7 -5.50 -2.15 -7.18
CA TYR A 7 -4.64 -3.34 -7.25
C TYR A 7 -5.33 -4.58 -7.87
N GLN A 8 -6.60 -4.44 -8.27
CA GLN A 8 -7.40 -5.50 -8.89
C GLN A 8 -7.78 -5.16 -10.33
N ASN A 9 -7.33 -3.99 -10.84
CA ASN A 9 -7.55 -3.63 -12.24
C ASN A 9 -6.68 -4.49 -13.18
N LYS A 10 -7.02 -4.49 -14.46
CA LYS A 10 -6.36 -5.29 -15.48
C LYS A 10 -4.89 -4.88 -15.65
N THR A 11 -4.61 -3.58 -15.67
CA THR A 11 -3.26 -3.01 -15.88
C THR A 11 -2.32 -3.46 -14.76
N PHE A 12 -2.71 -3.26 -13.49
CA PHE A 12 -1.91 -3.68 -12.35
C PHE A 12 -1.63 -5.20 -12.36
N LYS A 13 -2.67 -6.01 -12.53
CA LYS A 13 -2.55 -7.47 -12.51
C LYS A 13 -1.67 -7.99 -13.62
N SER A 14 -1.85 -7.51 -14.86
CA SER A 14 -1.08 -8.00 -16.01
C SER A 14 0.40 -7.67 -15.90
N ILE A 15 0.75 -6.45 -15.44
CA ILE A 15 2.14 -6.02 -15.25
C ILE A 15 2.76 -6.76 -14.07
N TRP A 16 2.03 -6.91 -12.96
CA TRP A 16 2.50 -7.67 -11.81
C TRP A 16 2.79 -9.13 -12.18
N PHE A 17 1.88 -9.75 -12.92
CA PHE A 17 2.02 -11.13 -13.34
C PHE A 17 3.24 -11.31 -14.27
N LYS A 18 3.36 -10.47 -15.30
CA LYS A 18 4.50 -10.46 -16.22
C LYS A 18 5.84 -10.26 -15.49
N HIS A 19 5.85 -9.45 -14.43
CA HIS A 19 7.08 -9.10 -13.72
C HIS A 19 7.51 -10.16 -12.70
N PHE A 20 6.56 -10.68 -11.90
CA PHE A 20 6.88 -11.60 -10.80
C PHE A 20 6.58 -13.06 -11.07
N GLN A 21 5.78 -13.35 -12.10
CA GLN A 21 5.31 -14.70 -12.42
C GLN A 21 5.22 -14.92 -13.93
N PRO A 22 6.27 -14.65 -14.74
CA PRO A 22 6.18 -14.63 -16.21
C PRO A 22 5.71 -15.98 -16.80
N GLU A 23 6.03 -17.09 -16.16
CA GLU A 23 5.60 -18.44 -16.52
C GLU A 23 4.53 -18.99 -15.57
N GLY A 24 3.90 -18.10 -14.80
CA GLY A 24 2.97 -18.48 -13.75
C GLY A 24 1.65 -19.00 -14.32
N VAL A 25 1.03 -19.92 -13.59
CA VAL A 25 -0.28 -20.48 -13.92
C VAL A 25 -1.32 -19.80 -13.05
N VAL A 26 -2.41 -19.33 -13.68
CA VAL A 26 -3.59 -18.80 -13.00
C VAL A 26 -4.57 -19.94 -12.72
N LEU A 27 -5.10 -20.00 -11.50
CA LEU A 27 -6.10 -20.97 -11.12
C LEU A 27 -7.47 -20.58 -11.68
N ALA A 28 -8.00 -21.37 -12.59
CA ALA A 28 -9.39 -21.26 -13.01
C ALA A 28 -10.30 -21.75 -11.87
N GLN A 29 -11.10 -20.85 -11.29
CA GLN A 29 -12.05 -21.14 -10.22
C GLN A 29 -13.13 -20.05 -10.14
N GLU A 30 -14.30 -20.39 -9.66
CA GLU A 30 -15.47 -19.49 -9.59
C GLU A 30 -15.93 -19.22 -8.16
N PHE A 31 -15.38 -19.92 -7.18
CA PHE A 31 -15.77 -19.81 -5.78
C PHE A 31 -15.38 -18.46 -5.16
N ILE A 32 -14.16 -17.97 -5.44
CA ILE A 32 -13.68 -16.65 -5.03
C ILE A 32 -13.78 -15.70 -6.21
N THR A 33 -14.57 -14.64 -6.10
CA THR A 33 -14.78 -13.66 -7.16
C THR A 33 -14.00 -12.37 -6.89
N GLY A 34 -13.51 -11.72 -7.94
CA GLY A 34 -12.77 -10.45 -7.84
C GLY A 34 -11.26 -10.60 -7.57
N VAL A 35 -10.78 -11.82 -7.31
CA VAL A 35 -9.36 -12.11 -7.09
C VAL A 35 -8.93 -13.29 -7.95
N GLU A 36 -7.81 -13.14 -8.62
CA GLU A 36 -7.13 -14.21 -9.35
C GLU A 36 -6.01 -14.79 -8.49
N PHE A 37 -5.73 -16.07 -8.68
CA PHE A 37 -4.70 -16.77 -7.92
C PHE A 37 -3.62 -17.32 -8.85
N CYS A 38 -2.36 -17.12 -8.48
CA CYS A 38 -1.22 -17.73 -9.11
C CYS A 38 -0.60 -18.80 -8.20
N LYS A 39 0.00 -19.82 -8.84
CA LYS A 39 0.67 -20.89 -8.14
C LYS A 39 1.90 -20.34 -7.40
N SER A 40 2.05 -20.68 -6.13
CA SER A 40 3.24 -20.38 -5.36
C SER A 40 4.32 -21.46 -5.57
N ARG A 41 5.41 -21.40 -4.82
CA ARG A 41 6.52 -22.36 -4.89
C ARG A 41 6.10 -23.82 -4.71
N THR A 42 4.99 -24.08 -4.04
CA THR A 42 4.46 -25.43 -3.84
C THR A 42 3.19 -25.65 -4.64
N ALA A 43 2.95 -26.87 -5.09
CA ALA A 43 1.75 -27.22 -5.86
C ALA A 43 0.43 -27.02 -5.06
N LEU A 44 0.51 -27.01 -3.73
CA LEU A 44 -0.63 -26.88 -2.85
C LEU A 44 -1.03 -25.41 -2.57
N LEU A 45 -0.07 -24.46 -2.60
CA LEU A 45 -0.29 -23.09 -2.20
C LEU A 45 -0.51 -22.19 -3.42
N TRP A 46 -1.62 -21.47 -3.40
CA TRP A 46 -2.00 -20.47 -4.39
C TRP A 46 -2.19 -19.14 -3.70
N THR A 47 -1.61 -18.09 -4.23
CA THR A 47 -1.67 -16.74 -3.66
C THR A 47 -2.36 -15.78 -4.61
N ASN A 48 -3.03 -14.77 -4.08
CA ASN A 48 -3.64 -13.74 -4.92
C ASN A 48 -2.60 -13.04 -5.79
N VAL A 49 -2.96 -12.78 -7.04
CA VAL A 49 -2.20 -11.89 -7.93
C VAL A 49 -2.05 -10.52 -7.26
N GLY A 50 -0.89 -9.92 -7.37
CA GLY A 50 -0.52 -8.72 -6.61
C GLY A 50 0.17 -9.02 -5.28
N GLY A 51 -0.06 -10.19 -4.67
CA GLY A 51 0.64 -10.64 -3.47
C GLY A 51 0.77 -9.57 -2.41
N THR A 52 2.00 -9.28 -1.99
CA THR A 52 2.33 -8.26 -0.98
C THR A 52 2.40 -6.82 -1.53
N ASN A 53 2.33 -6.64 -2.86
CA ASN A 53 2.35 -5.32 -3.51
C ASN A 53 1.00 -4.60 -3.43
N THR A 54 -0.08 -5.32 -3.08
CA THR A 54 -1.39 -4.71 -2.88
C THR A 54 -1.44 -3.87 -1.59
N LYS A 55 -2.33 -2.88 -1.59
CA LYS A 55 -2.62 -2.05 -0.41
C LYS A 55 -4.09 -2.15 0.01
N GLY A 56 -4.74 -3.21 -0.44
CA GLY A 56 -6.13 -3.52 -0.14
C GLY A 56 -6.74 -4.37 -1.26
N VAL A 57 -7.23 -5.55 -0.90
CA VAL A 57 -7.89 -6.48 -1.81
C VAL A 57 -9.28 -6.78 -1.28
N SER A 58 -10.30 -6.60 -2.11
CA SER A 58 -11.66 -7.02 -1.80
C SER A 58 -12.08 -8.18 -2.70
N TYR A 59 -12.87 -9.10 -2.17
CA TYR A 59 -13.35 -10.24 -2.94
C TYR A 59 -14.75 -10.66 -2.50
N GLY A 60 -15.41 -11.44 -3.33
CA GLY A 60 -16.67 -12.09 -3.00
C GLY A 60 -16.49 -13.58 -2.88
N VAL A 61 -17.47 -14.23 -2.25
CA VAL A 61 -17.60 -15.69 -2.22
C VAL A 61 -18.87 -16.08 -2.97
N ASN A 62 -18.74 -16.97 -3.94
CA ASN A 62 -19.87 -17.58 -4.65
C ASN A 62 -20.13 -18.98 -4.08
N PRO A 63 -21.14 -19.15 -3.21
CA PRO A 63 -21.42 -20.46 -2.58
C PRO A 63 -21.82 -21.55 -3.56
N LYS A 64 -22.24 -21.17 -4.77
CA LYS A 64 -22.66 -22.08 -5.85
C LYS A 64 -21.51 -22.39 -6.83
N GLY A 65 -20.35 -21.77 -6.67
CA GLY A 65 -19.17 -22.00 -7.51
C GLY A 65 -18.63 -23.41 -7.36
N ASP A 66 -18.08 -23.95 -8.43
CA ASP A 66 -17.45 -25.27 -8.41
C ASP A 66 -16.24 -25.28 -7.45
N LEU A 67 -16.25 -26.23 -6.52
CA LEU A 67 -15.17 -26.45 -5.57
C LEU A 67 -14.11 -27.44 -6.06
N GLY A 68 -14.32 -28.11 -7.19
CA GLY A 68 -13.39 -29.06 -7.79
C GLY A 68 -11.99 -28.49 -7.97
N PRO A 69 -11.84 -27.29 -8.56
CA PRO A 69 -10.54 -26.63 -8.73
C PRO A 69 -9.80 -26.36 -7.42
N LEU A 70 -10.51 -26.28 -6.28
CA LEU A 70 -9.94 -25.99 -4.96
C LEU A 70 -9.56 -27.25 -4.16
N LYS A 71 -9.89 -28.42 -4.68
CA LYS A 71 -9.55 -29.70 -4.06
C LYS A 71 -8.03 -29.80 -3.86
N ASN A 72 -7.63 -30.24 -2.67
CA ASN A 72 -6.23 -30.38 -2.25
C ASN A 72 -5.42 -29.07 -2.26
N LYS A 73 -6.04 -27.90 -2.26
CA LYS A 73 -5.35 -26.61 -2.33
C LYS A 73 -5.52 -25.75 -1.07
N VAL A 74 -4.61 -24.82 -0.93
CA VAL A 74 -4.66 -23.72 0.04
C VAL A 74 -4.61 -22.41 -0.76
N LEU A 75 -5.61 -21.56 -0.59
CA LEU A 75 -5.65 -20.24 -1.18
C LEU A 75 -5.30 -19.22 -0.08
N LEU A 76 -4.28 -18.42 -0.32
CA LEU A 76 -3.86 -17.33 0.56
C LEU A 76 -4.14 -16.00 -0.11
N ILE A 77 -4.97 -15.18 0.53
CA ILE A 77 -5.25 -13.81 0.09
C ILE A 77 -4.57 -12.85 1.07
N HIS A 78 -3.67 -12.02 0.55
CA HIS A 78 -3.00 -10.97 1.30
C HIS A 78 -3.83 -9.69 1.32
N ASP A 79 -3.60 -8.88 2.33
CA ASP A 79 -4.04 -7.49 2.37
C ASP A 79 -5.56 -7.29 2.24
N VAL A 80 -6.35 -8.13 2.90
CA VAL A 80 -7.82 -7.97 2.93
C VAL A 80 -8.20 -7.02 4.06
N PRO A 81 -8.74 -5.81 3.77
CA PRO A 81 -9.24 -4.91 4.81
C PRO A 81 -10.46 -5.51 5.49
N ASP A 82 -10.51 -5.47 6.84
CA ASP A 82 -11.64 -6.02 7.62
C ASP A 82 -12.98 -5.32 7.31
N LEU A 83 -12.93 -4.04 6.95
CA LEU A 83 -14.09 -3.24 6.50
C LEU A 83 -14.72 -3.78 5.20
N GLN A 84 -14.04 -4.67 4.49
CA GLN A 84 -14.41 -5.18 3.16
C GLN A 84 -14.34 -6.70 3.07
N ALA A 85 -14.08 -7.34 4.20
CA ALA A 85 -14.06 -8.78 4.26
C ALA A 85 -15.47 -9.32 3.92
N PRO A 86 -15.59 -10.30 3.00
CA PRO A 86 -16.86 -10.98 2.80
C PRO A 86 -17.26 -11.69 4.09
N ASP A 87 -18.56 -11.89 4.29
CA ASP A 87 -19.06 -12.81 5.33
C ASP A 87 -18.64 -14.23 4.96
N ALA A 88 -17.39 -14.54 5.26
CA ALA A 88 -16.75 -15.78 4.86
C ALA A 88 -16.96 -16.82 5.94
N ARG A 89 -17.93 -17.71 5.72
CA ARG A 89 -18.16 -18.88 6.55
C ARG A 89 -17.58 -20.12 5.89
N SER A 90 -17.13 -21.06 6.71
CA SER A 90 -16.72 -22.38 6.21
C SER A 90 -17.87 -23.03 5.44
N ILE A 91 -17.57 -23.49 4.22
CA ILE A 91 -18.52 -24.15 3.33
C ILE A 91 -18.11 -25.63 3.22
N HIS A 92 -19.04 -26.50 2.87
CA HIS A 92 -18.84 -27.95 2.78
C HIS A 92 -17.51 -28.36 2.14
N GLY A 93 -16.55 -28.84 2.96
CA GLY A 93 -15.22 -29.30 2.53
C GLY A 93 -14.14 -28.20 2.49
N LEU A 94 -14.50 -26.92 2.43
CA LEU A 94 -13.57 -25.80 2.54
C LEU A 94 -13.68 -25.14 3.91
N ARG A 95 -12.55 -24.94 4.56
CA ARG A 95 -12.45 -24.16 5.78
C ARG A 95 -11.76 -22.83 5.53
N PHE A 96 -12.11 -21.87 6.37
CA PHE A 96 -11.63 -20.51 6.33
C PHE A 96 -10.89 -20.15 7.62
N LYS A 97 -9.76 -19.43 7.48
CA LYS A 97 -9.04 -18.81 8.59
C LYS A 97 -8.76 -17.36 8.25
N LYS A 98 -9.04 -16.49 9.20
CA LYS A 98 -8.68 -15.07 9.19
C LYS A 98 -7.54 -14.86 10.18
N VAL A 99 -6.46 -14.19 9.76
CA VAL A 99 -5.29 -13.92 10.61
C VAL A 99 -4.90 -12.44 10.47
N PRO A 100 -4.81 -11.68 11.58
CA PRO A 100 -4.44 -10.28 11.54
C PRO A 100 -3.05 -10.06 10.91
N GLN A 101 -2.92 -8.97 10.13
CA GLN A 101 -1.70 -8.64 9.41
C GLN A 101 -1.07 -7.32 9.88
N TYR A 102 -1.72 -6.22 9.60
CA TYR A 102 -1.29 -4.86 9.92
C TYR A 102 -2.47 -3.95 10.19
N PRO A 103 -2.35 -2.95 11.06
CA PRO A 103 -3.31 -1.85 11.06
C PRO A 103 -3.17 -1.04 9.77
N GLY A 104 -4.30 -0.59 9.24
CA GLY A 104 -4.45 0.41 8.21
C GLY A 104 -4.95 1.71 8.80
N PHE A 105 -4.60 2.83 8.19
CA PHE A 105 -4.97 4.16 8.65
C PHE A 105 -5.49 4.98 7.47
N LEU A 106 -6.57 5.71 7.69
CA LEU A 106 -7.13 6.54 6.64
C LEU A 106 -7.61 7.90 7.19
N CYS A 107 -7.53 8.91 6.33
CA CYS A 107 -8.21 10.17 6.48
C CYS A 107 -9.56 10.05 5.78
N ASP A 108 -10.63 10.01 6.52
CA ASP A 108 -11.97 10.20 5.99
C ASP A 108 -12.28 11.68 6.05
N PHE A 109 -12.40 12.32 4.90
CA PHE A 109 -12.68 13.74 4.81
C PHE A 109 -14.15 14.04 5.08
N GLY A 110 -15.04 13.03 4.94
CA GLY A 110 -16.45 13.17 5.24
C GLY A 110 -17.08 14.38 4.55
N ALA A 111 -17.59 15.31 5.37
CA ALA A 111 -18.15 16.58 4.93
C ALA A 111 -17.14 17.75 4.97
N CYS A 112 -15.83 17.48 5.10
CA CYS A 112 -14.82 18.55 5.08
C CYS A 112 -14.75 19.18 3.69
N THR A 113 -14.75 20.49 3.64
CA THR A 113 -14.71 21.29 2.41
C THR A 113 -13.33 21.89 2.15
N SER A 114 -12.46 21.91 3.16
CA SER A 114 -11.11 22.46 3.08
C SER A 114 -10.12 21.71 3.96
N LEU A 115 -8.82 21.96 3.73
CA LEU A 115 -7.76 21.50 4.60
C LEU A 115 -7.90 22.04 6.02
N GLU A 116 -8.27 23.30 6.16
CA GLU A 116 -8.44 24.00 7.43
C GLU A 116 -9.53 23.32 8.26
N ASP A 117 -10.66 22.98 7.65
CA ASP A 117 -11.75 22.26 8.30
C ASP A 117 -11.28 20.88 8.77
N TYR A 118 -10.61 20.12 7.92
CA TYR A 118 -10.04 18.82 8.30
C TYR A 118 -9.04 18.94 9.45
N MET A 119 -8.11 19.89 9.35
CA MET A 119 -7.10 20.13 10.39
C MET A 119 -7.72 20.57 11.71
N ALA A 120 -8.75 21.41 11.69
CA ALA A 120 -9.43 21.86 12.91
C ALA A 120 -10.06 20.70 13.70
N ARG A 121 -10.50 19.65 13.00
CA ARG A 121 -11.10 18.45 13.61
C ARG A 121 -10.06 17.44 14.07
N GLN A 122 -8.95 17.29 13.31
CA GLN A 122 -8.01 16.20 13.47
C GLN A 122 -6.71 16.59 14.20
N ILE A 123 -6.27 17.83 14.03
CA ILE A 123 -4.95 18.28 14.51
C ILE A 123 -5.13 19.26 15.66
N SER A 124 -4.36 19.09 16.76
CA SER A 124 -4.42 20.04 17.88
C SER A 124 -4.09 21.47 17.43
N LYS A 125 -4.73 22.47 18.02
CA LYS A 125 -4.50 23.91 17.72
C LYS A 125 -3.02 24.27 17.79
N ARG A 126 -2.29 23.75 18.78
CA ARG A 126 -0.84 23.96 18.95
C ARG A 126 -0.04 23.39 17.78
N THR A 127 -0.34 22.18 17.35
CA THR A 127 0.33 21.55 16.19
C THR A 127 -0.02 22.27 14.91
N GLY A 128 -1.29 22.61 14.69
CA GLY A 128 -1.72 23.36 13.51
C GLY A 128 -1.04 24.73 13.40
N SER A 129 -0.90 25.47 14.52
CA SER A 129 -0.15 26.73 14.55
C SER A 129 1.32 26.55 14.18
N LYS A 130 1.99 25.52 14.73
CA LYS A 130 3.39 25.21 14.37
C LYS A 130 3.54 24.87 12.89
N LEU A 131 2.62 24.09 12.32
CA LEU A 131 2.67 23.72 10.90
C LEU A 131 2.49 24.97 10.00
N ARG A 132 1.59 25.86 10.33
CA ARG A 132 1.43 27.16 9.63
C ARG A 132 2.73 27.97 9.68
N ASN A 133 3.39 28.04 10.82
CA ASN A 133 4.66 28.73 10.96
C ASN A 133 5.78 28.11 10.10
N TYR A 134 5.88 26.78 10.06
CA TYR A 134 6.83 26.08 9.17
C TYR A 134 6.51 26.36 7.70
N ARG A 135 5.25 26.33 7.30
CA ARG A 135 4.81 26.64 5.93
C ARG A 135 5.18 28.08 5.55
N ASN A 136 4.81 29.05 6.39
CA ASN A 136 5.12 30.47 6.14
C ASN A 136 6.63 30.72 6.06
N ARG A 137 7.42 30.07 6.93
CA ARG A 137 8.87 30.16 6.89
C ARG A 137 9.42 29.57 5.59
N LEU A 138 8.96 28.40 5.18
CA LEU A 138 9.38 27.74 3.94
C LEU A 138 9.12 28.65 2.73
N HIS A 139 7.90 29.19 2.61
CA HIS A 139 7.51 30.07 1.49
C HIS A 139 8.19 31.43 1.50
N ARG A 140 8.63 31.92 2.66
CA ARG A 140 9.42 33.15 2.76
C ARG A 140 10.87 32.94 2.33
N GLU A 141 11.44 31.78 2.61
CA GLU A 141 12.86 31.49 2.36
C GLU A 141 13.09 30.84 0.98
N HIS A 142 12.03 30.27 0.36
CA HIS A 142 12.15 29.51 -0.89
C HIS A 142 10.94 29.71 -1.81
N LYS A 143 11.19 29.61 -3.12
CA LYS A 143 10.12 29.43 -4.12
C LYS A 143 9.63 27.98 -4.08
N VAL A 144 8.41 27.77 -3.63
CA VAL A 144 7.79 26.45 -3.45
C VAL A 144 6.63 26.27 -4.40
N ASP A 145 6.55 25.10 -5.02
CA ASP A 145 5.44 24.68 -5.88
C ASP A 145 4.96 23.27 -5.51
N TYR A 146 3.66 23.03 -5.63
CA TYR A 146 3.04 21.73 -5.34
C TYR A 146 2.25 21.28 -6.57
N ARG A 147 2.57 20.10 -7.09
CA ARG A 147 1.92 19.59 -8.29
C ARG A 147 1.46 18.15 -8.08
N MET A 148 0.28 17.86 -8.59
CA MET A 148 -0.15 16.49 -8.85
C MET A 148 0.10 16.20 -10.33
N VAL A 149 1.03 15.29 -10.59
CA VAL A 149 1.25 14.72 -11.91
C VAL A 149 0.24 13.59 -12.07
N TRP A 150 -0.75 13.78 -12.97
CA TRP A 150 -1.91 12.90 -13.09
C TRP A 150 -2.54 13.01 -14.48
N GLY A 151 -2.52 11.95 -15.26
CA GLY A 151 -3.03 11.91 -16.63
C GLY A 151 -1.98 12.30 -17.67
N ASP A 152 -1.93 13.57 -18.03
CA ASP A 152 -1.03 14.03 -19.09
C ASP A 152 0.40 14.23 -18.60
N ILE A 153 1.27 13.33 -19.05
CA ILE A 153 2.72 13.40 -18.90
C ILE A 153 3.34 12.61 -20.06
N SER A 154 4.44 13.10 -20.64
CA SER A 154 5.22 12.33 -21.59
C SER A 154 5.98 11.20 -20.88
N PHE A 155 6.39 10.18 -21.63
CA PHE A 155 7.18 9.09 -21.07
C PHE A 155 8.54 9.59 -20.56
N GLU A 156 9.16 10.53 -21.27
CA GLU A 156 10.45 11.11 -20.91
C GLU A 156 10.38 11.91 -19.58
N GLU A 157 9.36 12.74 -19.43
CA GLU A 157 9.11 13.47 -18.19
C GLU A 157 8.84 12.54 -17.01
N TYR A 158 8.05 11.47 -17.26
CA TYR A 158 7.78 10.45 -16.27
C TYR A 158 9.06 9.74 -15.82
N GLU A 159 9.90 9.29 -16.75
CA GLU A 159 11.17 8.61 -16.45
C GLU A 159 12.08 9.53 -15.61
N THR A 160 12.25 10.79 -16.03
CA THR A 160 13.03 11.78 -15.29
C THR A 160 12.52 11.96 -13.86
N LEU A 161 11.19 12.08 -13.68
CA LEU A 161 10.59 12.23 -12.36
C LEU A 161 10.74 10.95 -11.52
N PHE A 162 10.63 9.78 -12.14
CA PHE A 162 10.75 8.50 -11.45
C PHE A 162 12.19 8.21 -11.01
N GLU A 163 13.21 8.65 -11.78
CA GLU A 163 14.62 8.61 -11.39
C GLU A 163 14.92 9.55 -10.21
N GLN A 164 14.38 10.76 -10.23
CA GLN A 164 14.47 11.68 -9.10
C GLN A 164 13.80 11.10 -7.84
N PHE A 165 12.68 10.41 -8.00
CA PHE A 165 12.01 9.70 -6.93
C PHE A 165 12.88 8.60 -6.33
N HIS A 166 13.55 7.80 -7.17
CA HIS A 166 14.48 6.77 -6.73
C HIS A 166 15.66 7.34 -5.97
N SER A 167 16.26 8.43 -6.50
CA SER A 167 17.37 9.12 -5.84
C SER A 167 17.01 9.62 -4.45
N LEU A 168 15.84 10.24 -4.29
CA LEU A 168 15.34 10.67 -2.97
C LEU A 168 15.13 9.48 -2.03
N LEU A 169 14.63 8.35 -2.57
CA LEU A 169 14.39 7.15 -1.78
C LEU A 169 15.71 6.54 -1.28
N LEU A 170 16.71 6.40 -2.15
CA LEU A 170 18.05 5.94 -1.81
C LEU A 170 18.66 6.79 -0.70
N LYS A 171 18.75 8.10 -0.93
CA LYS A 171 19.29 9.07 0.03
C LYS A 171 18.61 9.00 1.39
N ARG A 172 17.28 8.84 1.41
CA ARG A 172 16.48 8.75 2.64
C ARG A 172 16.76 7.50 3.45
N PHE A 173 17.01 6.36 2.80
CA PHE A 173 17.19 5.07 3.49
C PHE A 173 18.64 4.75 3.80
N GLU A 174 19.61 5.31 3.09
CA GLU A 174 21.02 5.34 3.48
C GLU A 174 21.17 6.03 4.85
N ASP A 175 20.56 7.20 5.02
CA ASP A 175 20.55 7.93 6.29
C ASP A 175 19.94 7.12 7.44
N LYS A 176 18.86 6.41 7.17
CA LYS A 176 18.15 5.61 8.19
C LYS A 176 18.82 4.30 8.57
N GLN A 177 19.75 3.80 7.75
CA GLN A 177 20.37 2.48 7.90
C GLN A 177 19.34 1.32 8.06
N ILE A 178 18.22 1.41 7.37
CA ILE A 178 17.12 0.43 7.41
C ILE A 178 16.92 -0.15 6.01
N VAL A 179 16.73 -1.46 5.93
CA VAL A 179 16.35 -2.14 4.69
C VAL A 179 14.91 -1.76 4.33
N ASN A 180 14.73 -1.17 3.15
CA ASN A 180 13.41 -0.88 2.59
C ASN A 180 13.14 -1.78 1.40
N ASN A 181 12.01 -2.48 1.40
CA ASN A 181 11.63 -3.37 0.31
C ASN A 181 11.45 -2.63 -1.03
N ASN A 182 11.05 -1.35 -1.00
CA ASN A 182 10.91 -0.55 -2.22
C ASN A 182 12.26 -0.25 -2.90
N LEU A 183 13.39 -0.49 -2.22
CA LEU A 183 14.74 -0.39 -2.79
C LEU A 183 15.24 -1.73 -3.37
N ASP A 184 14.47 -2.81 -3.26
CA ASP A 184 14.74 -4.02 -4.00
C ASP A 184 14.59 -3.71 -5.50
N PRO A 185 15.61 -4.03 -6.34
CA PRO A 185 15.56 -3.69 -7.77
C PRO A 185 14.32 -4.24 -8.49
N SER A 186 13.88 -5.45 -8.14
CA SER A 186 12.69 -6.06 -8.73
C SER A 186 11.41 -5.32 -8.33
N GLU A 187 11.27 -4.96 -7.06
CA GLU A 187 10.14 -4.15 -6.57
C GLU A 187 10.11 -2.76 -7.22
N TRP A 188 11.27 -2.10 -7.31
CA TRP A 188 11.36 -0.77 -7.90
C TRP A 188 11.02 -0.78 -9.40
N GLN A 189 11.56 -1.73 -10.15
CA GLN A 189 11.23 -1.90 -11.57
C GLN A 189 9.76 -2.20 -11.80
N PHE A 190 9.14 -2.98 -10.93
CA PHE A 190 7.71 -3.21 -10.98
C PHE A 190 6.93 -1.90 -10.81
N TYR A 191 7.24 -1.09 -9.78
CA TYR A 191 6.56 0.20 -9.59
C TYR A 191 6.80 1.15 -10.76
N ARG A 192 8.01 1.19 -11.34
CA ARG A 192 8.31 1.96 -12.54
C ARG A 192 7.46 1.51 -13.73
N ALA A 193 7.32 0.23 -13.94
CA ALA A 193 6.56 -0.31 -15.07
C ALA A 193 5.04 -0.12 -14.92
N VAL A 194 4.50 -0.26 -13.72
CA VAL A 194 3.05 -0.22 -13.47
C VAL A 194 2.51 1.21 -13.33
N THR A 195 3.31 2.14 -12.82
CA THR A 195 2.85 3.50 -12.52
C THR A 195 2.53 4.29 -13.78
N PHE A 196 3.35 4.21 -14.84
CA PHE A 196 3.13 5.01 -16.05
C PHE A 196 1.76 4.75 -16.72
N PRO A 197 1.41 3.51 -17.08
CA PRO A 197 0.10 3.25 -17.66
C PRO A 197 -1.06 3.58 -16.71
N MET A 198 -0.94 3.27 -15.41
CA MET A 198 -1.97 3.66 -14.44
C MET A 198 -2.10 5.18 -14.29
N LEU A 199 -1.01 5.93 -14.46
CA LEU A 199 -1.02 7.40 -14.44
C LEU A 199 -1.75 7.95 -15.65
N LYS A 200 -1.51 7.41 -16.85
CA LYS A 200 -2.24 7.76 -18.09
C LYS A 200 -3.74 7.50 -17.96
N ASP A 201 -4.12 6.40 -17.30
CA ASP A 201 -5.51 6.02 -17.04
C ASP A 201 -6.13 6.78 -15.84
N LYS A 202 -5.38 7.70 -15.21
CA LYS A 202 -5.77 8.44 -14.00
C LYS A 202 -6.06 7.54 -12.78
N GLU A 203 -5.54 6.32 -12.78
CA GLU A 203 -5.59 5.36 -11.68
C GLU A 203 -4.38 5.45 -10.74
N ALA A 204 -3.36 6.23 -11.14
CA ALA A 204 -2.22 6.61 -10.31
C ALA A 204 -1.88 8.09 -10.50
N GLY A 205 -1.11 8.64 -9.56
CA GLY A 205 -0.56 9.99 -9.63
C GLY A 205 0.66 10.16 -8.75
N MET A 206 1.46 11.18 -9.03
CA MET A 206 2.61 11.55 -8.22
C MET A 206 2.39 12.96 -7.68
N PHE A 207 2.23 13.07 -6.36
CA PHE A 207 2.19 14.37 -5.70
C PHE A 207 3.61 14.83 -5.40
N VAL A 208 4.01 15.94 -6.01
CA VAL A 208 5.39 16.44 -5.97
C VAL A 208 5.44 17.81 -5.33
N THR A 209 6.35 17.99 -4.37
CA THR A 209 6.71 19.29 -3.82
C THR A 209 8.05 19.72 -4.41
N TYR A 210 8.06 20.86 -5.04
CA TYR A 210 9.26 21.46 -5.61
C TYR A 210 9.75 22.62 -4.75
N ILE A 211 11.07 22.75 -4.62
CA ILE A 211 11.75 23.92 -4.08
C ILE A 211 12.79 24.36 -5.12
N GLU A 212 12.74 25.64 -5.54
CA GLU A 212 13.59 26.19 -6.60
C GLU A 212 13.58 25.31 -7.88
N GLY A 213 12.40 24.77 -8.22
CA GLY A 213 12.21 23.90 -9.39
C GLY A 213 12.71 22.46 -9.23
N ARG A 214 13.28 22.06 -8.08
CA ARG A 214 13.76 20.71 -7.81
C ARG A 214 12.76 19.95 -6.95
N PRO A 215 12.42 18.69 -7.25
CA PRO A 215 11.56 17.89 -6.42
C PRO A 215 12.25 17.53 -5.09
N VAL A 216 11.62 17.89 -3.99
CA VAL A 216 12.13 17.64 -2.62
C VAL A 216 11.22 16.72 -1.81
N ALA A 217 10.00 16.49 -2.26
CA ALA A 217 9.13 15.43 -1.71
C ALA A 217 8.25 14.87 -2.82
N ILE A 218 8.14 13.55 -2.87
CA ILE A 218 7.32 12.84 -3.85
C ILE A 218 6.50 11.79 -3.13
N THR A 219 5.21 11.73 -3.45
CA THR A 219 4.32 10.66 -3.01
C THR A 219 3.66 10.02 -4.21
N LEU A 220 3.88 8.72 -4.40
CA LEU A 220 3.14 7.90 -5.34
C LEU A 220 1.79 7.55 -4.73
N LEU A 221 0.73 7.84 -5.45
CA LEU A 221 -0.65 7.55 -5.11
C LEU A 221 -1.28 6.64 -6.14
N ASN A 222 -2.16 5.75 -5.70
CA ASN A 222 -3.09 5.06 -6.59
C ASN A 222 -4.51 5.50 -6.28
N PHE A 223 -5.38 5.49 -7.29
CA PHE A 223 -6.75 5.98 -7.17
C PHE A 223 -7.77 4.89 -7.51
N SER A 224 -8.89 4.90 -6.80
CA SER A 224 -10.06 4.10 -7.15
C SER A 224 -11.33 4.80 -6.68
N GLY A 225 -12.17 5.21 -7.61
CA GLY A 225 -13.34 6.01 -7.32
C GLY A 225 -12.96 7.31 -6.59
N ASN A 226 -13.50 7.53 -5.41
CA ASN A 226 -13.23 8.71 -4.57
C ASN A 226 -12.17 8.44 -3.46
N ARG A 227 -11.35 7.41 -3.61
CA ARG A 227 -10.30 7.04 -2.66
C ARG A 227 -8.92 7.14 -3.29
N ALA A 228 -8.01 7.81 -2.59
CA ALA A 228 -6.57 7.84 -2.88
C ALA A 228 -5.83 6.92 -1.91
N PHE A 229 -4.86 6.15 -2.41
CA PHE A 229 -4.00 5.26 -1.62
C PHE A 229 -2.57 5.76 -1.65
N ASP A 230 -1.99 6.01 -0.49
CA ASP A 230 -0.57 6.37 -0.33
C ASP A 230 0.28 5.10 -0.48
N VAL A 231 1.04 5.01 -1.57
CA VAL A 231 1.82 3.82 -1.93
C VAL A 231 3.25 3.92 -1.43
N ILE A 232 3.97 4.96 -1.86
CA ILE A 232 5.35 5.24 -1.49
C ILE A 232 5.50 6.74 -1.28
N ARG A 233 6.05 7.14 -0.13
CA ARG A 233 6.31 8.53 0.21
C ARG A 233 7.77 8.73 0.58
N VAL A 234 8.38 9.75 0.00
CA VAL A 234 9.76 10.14 0.30
C VAL A 234 9.89 11.66 0.32
N PHE A 235 10.90 12.14 1.04
CA PHE A 235 11.28 13.55 1.05
C PHE A 235 12.78 13.72 1.32
N ASP A 236 13.35 14.81 0.84
CA ASP A 236 14.74 15.17 1.09
C ASP A 236 14.94 15.61 2.55
N ILE A 237 15.86 14.95 3.25
CA ILE A 237 16.20 15.26 4.64
C ILE A 237 16.86 16.63 4.81
N ALA A 238 17.48 17.17 3.79
CA ALA A 238 18.06 18.51 3.82
C ALA A 238 17.03 19.59 4.16
N PHE A 239 15.74 19.34 3.85
CA PHE A 239 14.62 20.23 4.16
C PHE A 239 13.85 19.81 5.43
N SER A 240 14.39 18.92 6.25
CA SER A 240 13.74 18.44 7.49
C SER A 240 13.45 19.55 8.49
N LYS A 241 14.27 20.62 8.52
CA LYS A 241 14.06 21.81 9.37
C LYS A 241 12.72 22.51 9.12
N TYR A 242 12.14 22.34 7.93
CA TYR A 242 10.81 22.86 7.57
C TYR A 242 9.70 21.84 7.73
N ARG A 243 10.01 20.62 8.20
CA ARG A 243 9.03 19.53 8.26
C ARG A 243 8.42 19.21 6.89
N ILE A 244 9.24 19.25 5.83
CA ILE A 244 8.80 19.17 4.43
C ILE A 244 7.90 17.97 4.14
N GLY A 245 8.15 16.78 4.71
CA GLY A 245 7.29 15.62 4.53
C GLY A 245 5.88 15.80 5.10
N THR A 246 5.74 16.60 6.19
CA THR A 246 4.44 16.94 6.78
C THR A 246 3.74 18.03 5.98
N LEU A 247 4.46 19.05 5.52
CA LEU A 247 3.90 20.11 4.68
C LEU A 247 3.43 19.55 3.33
N SER A 248 4.23 18.68 2.70
CA SER A 248 3.82 17.98 1.48
C SER A 248 2.54 17.15 1.69
N LEU A 249 2.39 16.49 2.84
CA LEU A 249 1.16 15.77 3.18
C LEU A 249 -0.03 16.71 3.34
N MET A 250 0.15 17.86 3.99
CA MET A 250 -0.91 18.87 4.13
C MET A 250 -1.44 19.31 2.76
N GLU A 251 -0.56 19.67 1.85
CA GLU A 251 -0.93 20.12 0.51
C GLU A 251 -1.55 18.97 -0.32
N GLN A 252 -1.08 17.74 -0.13
CA GLN A 252 -1.71 16.56 -0.73
C GLN A 252 -3.14 16.35 -0.21
N ILE A 253 -3.40 16.54 1.09
CA ILE A 253 -4.75 16.48 1.66
C ILE A 253 -5.61 17.61 1.08
N ALA A 254 -5.09 18.84 0.98
CA ALA A 254 -5.78 19.96 0.34
C ALA A 254 -6.17 19.61 -1.11
N TRP A 255 -5.21 19.04 -1.88
CA TRP A 255 -5.48 18.58 -3.23
C TRP A 255 -6.57 17.51 -3.29
N CYS A 256 -6.51 16.52 -2.41
CA CYS A 256 -7.52 15.45 -2.35
C CYS A 256 -8.92 16.02 -2.09
N ILE A 257 -9.07 16.90 -1.11
CA ILE A 257 -10.35 17.53 -0.77
C ILE A 257 -10.85 18.37 -1.96
N GLY A 258 -9.98 19.24 -2.53
CA GLY A 258 -10.31 20.09 -3.68
C GLY A 258 -10.75 19.28 -4.93
N ASN A 259 -10.20 18.09 -5.11
CA ASN A 259 -10.56 17.17 -6.20
C ASN A 259 -11.64 16.15 -5.81
N LYS A 260 -12.38 16.39 -4.71
CA LYS A 260 -13.54 15.61 -4.26
C LYS A 260 -13.24 14.16 -3.89
N PHE A 261 -11.99 13.84 -3.57
CA PHE A 261 -11.69 12.57 -2.92
C PHE A 261 -12.29 12.57 -1.52
N LYS A 262 -12.88 11.46 -1.12
CA LYS A 262 -13.48 11.29 0.21
C LYS A 262 -12.51 10.69 1.21
N ILE A 263 -11.56 9.92 0.73
CA ILE A 263 -10.64 9.16 1.58
C ILE A 263 -9.22 9.26 1.02
N LEU A 264 -8.27 9.56 1.92
CA LEU A 264 -6.85 9.30 1.70
C LEU A 264 -6.45 8.14 2.62
N ASP A 265 -6.15 7.00 2.03
CA ASP A 265 -5.78 5.77 2.72
C ASP A 265 -4.26 5.65 2.78
N PHE A 266 -3.68 5.73 3.96
CA PHE A 266 -2.26 5.54 4.18
C PHE A 266 -1.84 4.07 4.11
N SER A 267 -2.79 3.18 3.90
CA SER A 267 -2.57 1.73 3.80
C SER A 267 -1.91 1.12 5.04
N LYS A 268 -1.35 -0.06 4.89
CA LYS A 268 -0.77 -0.87 5.95
C LYS A 268 0.51 -0.25 6.56
N GLY A 269 0.74 -0.55 7.82
CA GLY A 269 1.95 -0.23 8.56
C GLY A 269 1.76 0.85 9.62
N PHE A 270 2.44 0.63 10.74
CA PHE A 270 2.36 1.51 11.90
C PHE A 270 3.43 2.60 11.80
N TYR A 271 3.02 3.85 11.59
CA TYR A 271 3.86 5.04 11.63
C TYR A 271 3.13 6.15 12.38
N GLU A 272 3.83 6.89 13.23
CA GLU A 272 3.25 7.95 14.06
C GLU A 272 2.52 9.02 13.25
N TYR A 273 3.08 9.43 12.10
CA TYR A 273 2.41 10.41 11.25
C TYR A 273 1.06 9.92 10.71
N LYS A 274 0.94 8.61 10.40
CA LYS A 274 -0.34 8.03 9.96
C LYS A 274 -1.38 8.17 11.04
N LYS A 275 -1.04 7.78 12.27
CA LYS A 275 -1.91 7.92 13.44
C LYS A 275 -2.29 9.37 13.72
N GLN A 276 -1.35 10.31 13.56
CA GLN A 276 -1.59 11.73 13.79
C GLN A 276 -2.61 12.31 12.79
N TRP A 277 -2.51 11.94 11.52
CA TRP A 277 -3.33 12.51 10.45
C TRP A 277 -4.63 11.75 10.20
N SER A 278 -4.73 10.50 10.61
CA SER A 278 -5.91 9.66 10.40
C SER A 278 -6.98 9.89 11.45
N ASN A 279 -8.23 9.90 11.03
CA ASN A 279 -9.41 9.89 11.90
C ASN A 279 -10.12 8.54 11.93
N SER A 280 -9.64 7.57 11.14
CA SER A 280 -10.15 6.21 11.14
C SER A 280 -9.03 5.19 10.94
N SER A 281 -9.23 4.00 11.46
CA SER A 281 -8.31 2.88 11.32
C SER A 281 -9.06 1.58 11.11
N TYR A 282 -8.39 0.61 10.50
CA TYR A 282 -8.93 -0.70 10.21
C TYR A 282 -7.81 -1.74 10.28
N MET A 283 -8.14 -3.04 10.17
CA MET A 283 -7.16 -4.10 10.17
C MET A 283 -7.08 -4.75 8.78
N PHE A 284 -5.87 -4.95 8.29
CA PHE A 284 -5.61 -5.87 7.20
C PHE A 284 -5.46 -7.26 7.74
N ASP A 285 -6.02 -8.23 7.01
CA ASP A 285 -5.97 -9.64 7.35
C ASP A 285 -5.36 -10.48 6.23
N TYR A 286 -4.77 -11.61 6.61
CA TYR A 286 -4.57 -12.75 5.73
C TYR A 286 -5.83 -13.59 5.76
N HIS A 287 -6.37 -13.92 4.58
CA HIS A 287 -7.47 -14.87 4.45
C HIS A 287 -6.93 -16.17 3.86
N ILE A 288 -7.20 -17.29 4.53
CA ILE A 288 -6.70 -18.62 4.15
C ILE A 288 -7.91 -19.53 3.96
N TRP A 289 -8.17 -19.91 2.70
CA TRP A 289 -9.14 -20.93 2.35
C TRP A 289 -8.42 -22.23 2.07
N TYR A 290 -8.91 -23.36 2.54
CA TYR A 290 -8.25 -24.64 2.35
C TYR A 290 -9.18 -25.81 2.39
N ASP A 291 -8.85 -26.86 1.61
CA ASP A 291 -9.54 -28.14 1.65
C ASP A 291 -9.23 -28.86 2.97
N SER A 292 -10.22 -28.95 3.85
CA SER A 292 -10.06 -29.55 5.16
C SER A 292 -10.05 -31.09 5.15
N ARG A 293 -10.45 -31.70 4.05
CA ARG A 293 -10.45 -33.17 3.86
C ARG A 293 -9.06 -33.68 3.51
N ASN A 294 -8.21 -32.80 2.96
CA ASN A 294 -6.83 -33.16 2.63
C ASN A 294 -5.89 -32.79 3.79
N LEU A 295 -5.19 -33.81 4.31
CA LEU A 295 -4.30 -33.66 5.46
C LEU A 295 -3.15 -32.66 5.18
N LYS A 296 -2.56 -32.68 3.98
CA LYS A 296 -1.46 -31.78 3.58
C LYS A 296 -1.93 -30.34 3.50
N SER A 297 -3.10 -30.08 2.92
CA SER A 297 -3.69 -28.73 2.85
C SER A 297 -4.04 -28.20 4.25
N ASN A 298 -4.58 -29.06 5.12
CA ASN A 298 -4.91 -28.70 6.50
C ASN A 298 -3.64 -28.33 7.30
N LEU A 299 -2.59 -29.16 7.20
CA LEU A 299 -1.31 -28.90 7.86
C LEU A 299 -0.68 -27.60 7.36
N LEU A 300 -0.62 -27.39 6.03
CA LEU A 300 -0.07 -26.17 5.43
C LEU A 300 -0.85 -24.93 5.88
N ALA A 301 -2.19 -24.97 5.87
CA ALA A 301 -3.01 -23.84 6.31
C ALA A 301 -2.79 -23.49 7.80
N ARG A 302 -2.63 -24.49 8.66
CA ARG A 302 -2.32 -24.30 10.09
C ARG A 302 -0.93 -23.71 10.29
N THR A 303 0.07 -24.21 9.57
CA THR A 303 1.46 -23.71 9.61
C THR A 303 1.53 -22.26 9.13
N LEU A 304 0.84 -21.92 8.03
CA LEU A 304 0.76 -20.54 7.55
C LEU A 304 0.07 -19.62 8.57
N ALA A 305 -1.06 -20.07 9.15
CA ALA A 305 -1.75 -19.28 10.16
C ALA A 305 -0.87 -19.03 11.39
N LEU A 306 -0.20 -20.05 11.90
CA LEU A 306 0.74 -19.91 13.02
C LEU A 306 1.88 -18.96 12.67
N LYS A 307 2.52 -19.13 11.50
CA LYS A 307 3.58 -18.21 11.01
C LYS A 307 3.10 -16.76 10.98
N PHE A 308 1.90 -16.51 10.48
CA PHE A 308 1.37 -15.14 10.39
C PHE A 308 0.97 -14.57 11.76
N ILE A 309 0.44 -15.38 12.66
CA ILE A 309 0.16 -15.00 14.05
C ILE A 309 1.48 -14.60 14.75
N LEU A 310 2.51 -15.42 14.66
CA LEU A 310 3.82 -15.11 15.23
C LEU A 310 4.42 -13.82 14.62
N LYS A 311 4.28 -13.65 13.31
CA LYS A 311 4.70 -12.43 12.62
C LYS A 311 3.92 -11.20 13.07
N PHE A 312 2.61 -11.32 13.33
CA PHE A 312 1.80 -10.25 13.87
C PHE A 312 2.25 -9.85 15.28
N TRP A 313 2.47 -10.82 16.18
CA TRP A 313 2.97 -10.56 17.53
C TRP A 313 4.37 -9.95 17.53
N ALA A 314 5.29 -10.46 16.70
CA ALA A 314 6.62 -9.89 16.56
C ALA A 314 6.61 -8.41 16.15
N ARG A 315 5.65 -8.02 15.30
CA ARG A 315 5.43 -6.61 14.93
C ARG A 315 4.86 -5.79 16.07
N LYS A 316 3.84 -6.33 16.76
CA LYS A 316 3.17 -5.64 17.87
C LYS A 316 4.14 -5.30 18.99
N TYR A 317 5.14 -6.14 19.23
CA TYR A 317 6.18 -5.93 20.24
C TYR A 317 7.47 -5.29 19.69
N ASN A 318 7.46 -4.70 18.49
CA ASN A 318 8.59 -4.02 17.84
C ASN A 318 9.87 -4.87 17.70
N LEU A 319 9.76 -6.20 17.80
CA LEU A 319 10.89 -7.12 17.63
C LEU A 319 11.50 -7.05 16.22
N GLN A 320 10.77 -6.49 15.25
CA GLN A 320 11.24 -6.34 13.88
C GLN A 320 12.35 -5.31 13.72
N GLU A 321 12.35 -4.21 14.48
CA GLU A 321 13.43 -3.22 14.41
C GLU A 321 14.77 -3.83 14.77
N THR A 322 14.79 -4.68 15.78
CA THR A 322 15.99 -5.41 16.21
C THR A 322 16.48 -6.36 15.11
N VAL A 323 15.57 -7.11 14.48
CA VAL A 323 15.89 -8.02 13.37
C VAL A 323 16.35 -7.26 12.12
N HIS A 324 15.76 -6.10 11.80
CA HIS A 324 16.18 -5.26 10.67
C HIS A 324 17.58 -4.67 10.88
N LYS A 325 17.91 -4.20 12.10
CA LYS A 325 19.25 -3.70 12.44
C LYS A 325 20.30 -4.82 12.35
N ILE A 326 19.96 -6.03 12.79
CA ILE A 326 20.83 -7.20 12.67
C ILE A 326 21.07 -7.56 11.20
N ARG A 327 19.99 -7.67 10.38
CA ARG A 327 20.12 -7.96 8.94
C ARG A 327 20.92 -6.91 8.18
N TYR A 328 20.77 -5.62 8.51
CA TYR A 328 21.53 -4.55 7.90
C TYR A 328 23.03 -4.70 8.18
N ARG A 329 23.41 -5.05 9.43
CA ARG A 329 24.80 -5.31 9.81
C ARG A 329 25.42 -6.50 9.06
N PHE A 330 24.65 -7.55 8.80
CA PHE A 330 25.12 -8.72 8.05
C PHE A 330 25.26 -8.44 6.54
N ARG A 331 24.36 -7.70 5.92
CA ARG A 331 24.46 -7.32 4.48
C ARG A 331 25.62 -6.37 4.17
N ARG A 332 26.14 -5.65 5.14
CA ARG A 332 27.29 -4.74 4.96
C ARG A 332 28.63 -5.45 5.10
N LYS A 333 28.64 -6.71 5.54
CA LYS A 333 29.83 -7.54 5.69
C LYS A 333 30.01 -8.58 4.57
N SER A 334 29.04 -8.71 3.71
CA SER A 334 29.08 -9.46 2.42
C SER A 334 29.24 -8.50 1.25
#